data_1a73d12155db19c3e8b16e508883473a
#
_entry.id   1a73d12155db19c3e8b16e508883473a
#
_cell.length_a   1.000
_cell.length_b   1.000
_cell.length_c   1.000
_cell.angle_alpha   90.00
_cell.angle_beta   90.00
_cell.angle_gamma   90.00
#
_symmetry.space_group_name_H-M   'P 1'
#
loop_
_entity.id
_entity.type
_entity.pdbx_description
1 polymer ?
#
loop_
_entity_poly.entity_id
_entity_poly.type
_entity_poly.pdbx_seq_one_letter_code
_entity_poly.pdbx_strand_id
1 'polypeptide(L)'
;MEPDSGSYKWGVTTQRSYFPKDNTEEFKGSETIVDHLMPFSPVDDQQYVRGFLGRLLFAGEDGVKKVNVLSGGERVRVMLSKMMILGSNVLIMDEPTNHLDMESITALNNGLIKFPGVCLFTALDHQFIQTIANRIMEITPDGKLIDKISTYDDYLENDEMARRRQVLSVNNEDED
;
A
#
# COMPACT_ATOMS: atom_id res chain seq x y z
N MET A 1 -6.30 -18.04 2.69
CA MET A 1 -6.56 -18.59 4.05
C MET A 1 -8.02 -18.43 4.31
N GLU A 2 -8.70 -19.50 4.71
CA GLU A 2 -10.11 -19.47 5.08
C GLU A 2 -10.23 -19.25 6.59
N PRO A 3 -11.27 -18.57 7.10
CA PRO A 3 -11.45 -18.39 8.53
C PRO A 3 -11.76 -19.72 9.20
N ASP A 4 -11.23 -19.95 10.40
CA ASP A 4 -11.51 -21.14 11.20
C ASP A 4 -12.98 -21.21 11.63
N SER A 5 -13.62 -20.07 11.79
CA SER A 5 -15.05 -19.94 12.10
C SER A 5 -15.56 -18.56 11.67
N GLY A 6 -16.90 -18.42 11.59
CA GLY A 6 -17.55 -17.19 11.20
C GLY A 6 -17.64 -17.00 9.68
N SER A 7 -18.06 -15.82 9.25
CA SER A 7 -18.20 -15.46 7.84
C SER A 7 -17.87 -13.99 7.65
N TYR A 8 -17.41 -13.64 6.44
CA TYR A 8 -17.23 -12.26 6.03
C TYR A 8 -17.90 -12.00 4.69
N LYS A 9 -18.30 -10.77 4.47
CA LYS A 9 -18.91 -10.34 3.21
C LYS A 9 -18.37 -8.98 2.80
N TRP A 10 -17.89 -8.89 1.58
CA TRP A 10 -17.53 -7.62 0.98
C TRP A 10 -18.76 -6.92 0.39
N GLY A 11 -18.76 -5.59 0.45
CA GLY A 11 -19.80 -4.81 -0.22
C GLY A 11 -19.80 -5.03 -1.74
N VAL A 12 -20.95 -4.93 -2.37
CA VAL A 12 -21.12 -5.20 -3.81
C VAL A 12 -20.33 -4.24 -4.71
N THR A 13 -20.02 -3.04 -4.23
CA THR A 13 -19.22 -2.04 -4.93
C THR A 13 -17.74 -2.09 -4.57
N THR A 14 -17.31 -3.04 -3.71
CA THR A 14 -15.94 -3.14 -3.25
C THR A 14 -15.06 -3.81 -4.29
N GLN A 15 -14.09 -3.08 -4.80
CA GLN A 15 -13.01 -3.60 -5.66
C GLN A 15 -11.70 -3.55 -4.88
N ARG A 16 -11.11 -4.73 -4.67
CA ARG A 16 -9.94 -4.90 -3.82
C ARG A 16 -8.71 -5.15 -4.67
N SER A 17 -7.60 -4.53 -4.29
CA SER A 17 -6.27 -4.91 -4.77
C SER A 17 -5.35 -5.19 -3.60
N TYR A 18 -4.47 -6.16 -3.79
CA TYR A 18 -3.40 -6.49 -2.86
C TYR A 18 -2.09 -5.93 -3.39
N PHE A 19 -1.40 -5.17 -2.56
CA PHE A 19 -0.06 -4.66 -2.87
C PHE A 19 0.97 -5.72 -2.42
N PRO A 20 1.68 -6.38 -3.35
CA PRO A 20 2.61 -7.44 -3.01
C PRO A 20 3.87 -6.89 -2.33
N LYS A 21 4.42 -7.64 -1.38
CA LYS A 21 5.72 -7.32 -0.74
C LYS A 21 6.86 -7.30 -1.75
N ASP A 22 6.89 -8.26 -2.67
CA ASP A 22 7.86 -8.33 -3.77
C ASP A 22 7.14 -8.17 -5.10
N ASN A 23 7.53 -7.16 -5.85
CA ASN A 23 7.00 -6.84 -7.17
C ASN A 23 8.07 -6.99 -8.27
N THR A 24 9.24 -7.53 -7.97
CA THR A 24 10.39 -7.59 -8.87
C THR A 24 10.08 -8.38 -10.13
N GLU A 25 9.32 -9.47 -10.03
CA GLU A 25 8.95 -10.33 -11.16
C GLU A 25 8.07 -9.59 -12.19
N GLU A 26 7.25 -8.65 -11.73
CA GLU A 26 6.34 -7.90 -12.59
C GLU A 26 7.07 -6.94 -13.53
N PHE A 27 8.28 -6.51 -13.18
CA PHE A 27 9.06 -5.50 -13.90
C PHE A 27 10.27 -6.06 -14.66
N LYS A 28 10.24 -7.34 -15.06
CA LYS A 28 11.33 -7.97 -15.86
C LYS A 28 11.22 -7.73 -17.36
N GLY A 29 10.07 -7.26 -17.83
CA GLY A 29 9.79 -7.02 -19.23
C GLY A 29 10.62 -5.87 -19.83
N SER A 30 10.57 -5.74 -21.16
CA SER A 30 11.22 -4.64 -21.90
C SER A 30 10.22 -3.66 -22.51
N GLU A 31 8.95 -3.82 -22.21
CA GLU A 31 7.87 -2.92 -22.61
C GLU A 31 7.97 -1.57 -21.90
N THR A 32 7.27 -0.57 -22.44
CA THR A 32 7.16 0.74 -21.77
C THR A 32 6.19 0.68 -20.59
N ILE A 33 6.27 1.65 -19.66
CA ILE A 33 5.32 1.76 -18.54
C ILE A 33 3.87 1.83 -19.06
N VAL A 34 3.63 2.60 -20.12
CA VAL A 34 2.30 2.71 -20.71
C VAL A 34 1.84 1.37 -21.25
N ASP A 35 2.67 0.67 -22.05
CA ASP A 35 2.32 -0.63 -22.62
C ASP A 35 2.09 -1.69 -21.53
N HIS A 36 2.86 -1.63 -20.45
CA HIS A 36 2.71 -2.50 -19.29
C HIS A 36 1.35 -2.31 -18.59
N LEU A 37 0.86 -1.08 -18.52
CA LEU A 37 -0.39 -0.73 -17.86
C LEU A 37 -1.63 -0.84 -18.76
N MET A 38 -1.47 -0.76 -20.09
CA MET A 38 -2.58 -0.85 -21.05
C MET A 38 -3.49 -2.08 -20.86
N PRO A 39 -2.97 -3.31 -20.61
CA PRO A 39 -3.83 -4.49 -20.39
C PRO A 39 -4.79 -4.38 -19.21
N PHE A 40 -4.51 -3.49 -18.25
CA PHE A 40 -5.32 -3.26 -17.05
C PHE A 40 -6.33 -2.13 -17.24
N SER A 41 -6.22 -1.37 -18.33
CA SER A 41 -7.10 -0.26 -18.63
C SER A 41 -8.48 -0.74 -19.12
N PRO A 42 -9.59 -0.16 -18.62
CA PRO A 42 -10.93 -0.46 -19.12
C PRO A 42 -11.19 0.08 -20.52
N VAL A 43 -10.33 0.95 -21.02
CA VAL A 43 -10.40 1.58 -22.33
C VAL A 43 -9.05 1.48 -23.05
N ASP A 44 -9.10 1.27 -24.37
CA ASP A 44 -7.90 1.23 -25.22
C ASP A 44 -7.46 2.67 -25.58
N ASP A 45 -6.98 3.39 -24.56
CA ASP A 45 -6.54 4.78 -24.67
C ASP A 45 -5.31 5.03 -23.80
N GLN A 46 -4.18 5.30 -24.45
CA GLN A 46 -2.94 5.63 -23.75
C GLN A 46 -3.04 6.93 -22.92
N GLN A 47 -3.87 7.90 -23.33
CA GLN A 47 -4.04 9.14 -22.56
C GLN A 47 -4.71 8.87 -21.22
N TYR A 48 -5.65 7.92 -21.18
CA TYR A 48 -6.27 7.47 -19.93
C TYR A 48 -5.21 6.92 -18.96
N VAL A 49 -4.35 6.02 -19.42
CA VAL A 49 -3.26 5.44 -18.61
C VAL A 49 -2.27 6.52 -18.16
N ARG A 50 -1.86 7.42 -19.06
CA ARG A 50 -0.96 8.55 -18.75
C ARG A 50 -1.56 9.49 -17.70
N GLY A 51 -2.88 9.65 -17.67
CA GLY A 51 -3.58 10.42 -16.64
C GLY A 51 -3.36 9.88 -15.22
N PHE A 52 -3.36 8.56 -15.03
CA PHE A 52 -3.04 7.94 -13.73
C PHE A 52 -1.56 8.07 -13.38
N LEU A 53 -0.68 7.86 -14.34
CA LEU A 53 0.76 8.07 -14.13
C LEU A 53 1.05 9.51 -13.70
N GLY A 54 0.43 10.50 -14.32
CA GLY A 54 0.58 11.92 -13.96
C GLY A 54 0.13 12.23 -12.52
N ARG A 55 -0.91 11.56 -12.01
CA ARG A 55 -1.34 11.71 -10.61
C ARG A 55 -0.27 11.28 -9.61
N LEU A 56 0.59 10.33 -10.01
CA LEU A 56 1.69 9.80 -9.20
C LEU A 56 3.06 10.36 -9.61
N LEU A 57 3.06 11.58 -10.16
CA LEU A 57 4.27 12.37 -10.47
C LEU A 57 5.18 11.78 -11.57
N PHE A 58 4.63 10.98 -12.48
CA PHE A 58 5.34 10.69 -13.72
C PHE A 58 5.16 11.86 -14.69
N ALA A 59 6.29 12.42 -15.15
CA ALA A 59 6.28 13.45 -16.19
C ALA A 59 5.88 12.86 -17.55
N GLY A 60 5.47 13.70 -18.51
CA GLY A 60 4.89 13.25 -19.77
C GLY A 60 5.72 12.24 -20.56
N GLU A 61 7.07 12.33 -20.50
CA GLU A 61 7.99 11.42 -21.20
C GLU A 61 8.33 10.15 -20.39
N ASP A 62 8.08 10.12 -19.09
CA ASP A 62 8.39 8.96 -18.25
C ASP A 62 7.59 7.70 -18.67
N GLY A 63 6.42 7.89 -19.27
CA GLY A 63 5.58 6.77 -19.72
C GLY A 63 6.21 5.90 -20.82
N VAL A 64 7.24 6.37 -21.53
CA VAL A 64 7.99 5.59 -22.53
C VAL A 64 9.21 4.89 -21.93
N LYS A 65 9.52 5.10 -20.67
CA LYS A 65 10.57 4.40 -19.95
C LYS A 65 10.25 2.92 -19.85
N LYS A 66 11.24 2.06 -20.01
CA LYS A 66 11.07 0.61 -19.93
C LYS A 66 10.90 0.18 -18.49
N VAL A 67 10.04 -0.82 -18.24
CA VAL A 67 9.74 -1.27 -16.86
C VAL A 67 10.94 -1.91 -16.17
N ASN A 68 11.85 -2.53 -16.90
CA ASN A 68 13.03 -3.20 -16.33
C ASN A 68 14.16 -2.25 -15.85
N VAL A 69 14.08 -0.94 -16.17
CA VAL A 69 15.07 0.05 -15.73
C VAL A 69 14.54 0.97 -14.64
N LEU A 70 13.36 0.69 -14.09
CA LEU A 70 12.71 1.51 -13.07
C LEU A 70 13.44 1.40 -11.72
N SER A 71 13.61 2.55 -11.04
CA SER A 71 13.99 2.59 -9.63
C SER A 71 12.91 1.95 -8.75
N GLY A 72 13.25 1.62 -7.50
CA GLY A 72 12.29 1.09 -6.53
C GLY A 72 11.08 2.00 -6.36
N GLY A 73 11.31 3.30 -6.18
CA GLY A 73 10.25 4.30 -6.05
C GLY A 73 9.37 4.43 -7.29
N GLU A 74 9.96 4.32 -8.50
CA GLU A 74 9.19 4.31 -9.73
C GLU A 74 8.31 3.06 -9.84
N ARG A 75 8.81 1.86 -9.49
CA ARG A 75 8.01 0.62 -9.47
C ARG A 75 6.81 0.74 -8.54
N VAL A 76 7.00 1.27 -7.34
CA VAL A 76 5.91 1.51 -6.38
C VAL A 76 4.84 2.41 -7.00
N ARG A 77 5.23 3.51 -7.65
CA ARG A 77 4.29 4.42 -8.32
C ARG A 77 3.55 3.76 -9.48
N VAL A 78 4.23 2.92 -10.28
CA VAL A 78 3.59 2.15 -11.36
C VAL A 78 2.58 1.14 -10.80
N MET A 79 2.94 0.43 -9.71
CA MET A 79 2.02 -0.48 -9.02
C MET A 79 0.76 0.22 -8.51
N LEU A 80 0.91 1.37 -7.87
CA LEU A 80 -0.24 2.16 -7.41
C LEU A 80 -1.08 2.65 -8.58
N SER A 81 -0.45 3.09 -9.68
CA SER A 81 -1.17 3.47 -10.92
C SER A 81 -1.98 2.31 -11.47
N LYS A 82 -1.43 1.10 -11.51
CA LYS A 82 -2.14 -0.12 -11.92
C LYS A 82 -3.39 -0.36 -11.08
N MET A 83 -3.26 -0.28 -9.74
CA MET A 83 -4.39 -0.49 -8.83
C MET A 83 -5.49 0.55 -9.02
N MET A 84 -5.11 1.81 -9.29
CA MET A 84 -6.06 2.87 -9.58
C MET A 84 -6.74 2.68 -10.94
N ILE A 85 -6.01 2.23 -11.97
CA ILE A 85 -6.56 1.92 -13.30
C ILE A 85 -7.57 0.76 -13.21
N LEU A 86 -7.29 -0.26 -12.41
CA LEU A 86 -8.21 -1.36 -12.10
C LEU A 86 -9.48 -0.92 -11.37
N GLY A 87 -9.58 0.36 -10.98
CA GLY A 87 -10.72 0.89 -10.25
C GLY A 87 -10.81 0.40 -8.80
N SER A 88 -9.69 -0.06 -8.22
CA SER A 88 -9.65 -0.49 -6.83
C SER A 88 -10.01 0.65 -5.89
N ASN A 89 -10.96 0.40 -5.00
CA ASN A 89 -11.35 1.32 -3.94
C ASN A 89 -10.97 0.82 -2.54
N VAL A 90 -10.38 -0.37 -2.46
CA VAL A 90 -9.77 -0.92 -1.24
C VAL A 90 -8.40 -1.48 -1.59
N LEU A 91 -7.36 -0.97 -0.94
CA LEU A 91 -6.00 -1.51 -0.98
C LEU A 91 -5.72 -2.29 0.29
N ILE A 92 -5.20 -3.50 0.12
CA ILE A 92 -4.75 -4.36 1.22
C ILE A 92 -3.24 -4.50 1.08
N MET A 93 -2.51 -4.15 2.14
CA MET A 93 -1.05 -4.14 2.16
C MET A 93 -0.55 -4.77 3.45
N ASP A 94 0.35 -5.72 3.31
CA ASP A 94 0.99 -6.39 4.44
C ASP A 94 2.46 -5.99 4.46
N GLU A 95 2.84 -5.20 5.47
CA GLU A 95 4.18 -4.62 5.64
C GLU A 95 4.77 -4.02 4.35
N PRO A 96 4.07 -3.07 3.70
CA PRO A 96 4.43 -2.59 2.38
C PRO A 96 5.75 -1.81 2.32
N THR A 97 6.30 -1.42 3.47
CA THR A 97 7.58 -0.71 3.58
C THR A 97 8.78 -1.64 3.70
N ASN A 98 8.58 -2.94 3.98
CA ASN A 98 9.66 -3.90 4.10
C ASN A 98 10.46 -4.00 2.79
N HIS A 99 11.79 -3.99 2.92
CA HIS A 99 12.75 -4.06 1.81
C HIS A 99 12.70 -2.89 0.82
N LEU A 100 11.96 -1.81 1.14
CA LEU A 100 11.95 -0.59 0.36
C LEU A 100 13.04 0.37 0.85
N ASP A 101 13.70 1.04 -0.10
CA ASP A 101 14.56 2.18 0.21
C ASP A 101 13.73 3.44 0.54
N MET A 102 14.37 4.47 1.07
CA MET A 102 13.72 5.72 1.49
C MET A 102 12.96 6.42 0.35
N GLU A 103 13.46 6.32 -0.89
CA GLU A 103 12.79 6.90 -2.05
C GLU A 103 11.46 6.16 -2.32
N SER A 104 11.49 4.84 -2.27
CA SER A 104 10.33 3.97 -2.46
C SER A 104 9.27 4.17 -1.37
N ILE A 105 9.68 4.29 -0.10
CA ILE A 105 8.77 4.58 1.03
C ILE A 105 8.12 5.94 0.83
N THR A 106 8.89 6.96 0.45
CA THR A 106 8.36 8.30 0.16
C THR A 106 7.37 8.28 -1.00
N ALA A 107 7.67 7.53 -2.07
CA ALA A 107 6.78 7.36 -3.21
C ALA A 107 5.47 6.66 -2.82
N LEU A 108 5.55 5.61 -1.99
CA LEU A 108 4.39 4.89 -1.46
C LEU A 108 3.51 5.83 -0.62
N ASN A 109 4.09 6.56 0.34
CA ASN A 109 3.38 7.53 1.16
C ASN A 109 2.64 8.56 0.31
N ASN A 110 3.33 9.20 -0.62
CA ASN A 110 2.75 10.22 -1.49
C ASN A 110 1.63 9.67 -2.38
N GLY A 111 1.75 8.42 -2.81
CA GLY A 111 0.72 7.73 -3.59
C GLY A 111 -0.52 7.42 -2.74
N LEU A 112 -0.33 6.92 -1.51
CA LEU A 112 -1.43 6.57 -0.61
C LEU A 112 -2.19 7.79 -0.10
N ILE A 113 -1.51 8.90 0.19
CA ILE A 113 -2.17 10.18 0.55
C ILE A 113 -3.14 10.64 -0.56
N LYS A 114 -2.81 10.36 -1.83
CA LYS A 114 -3.64 10.73 -2.99
C LYS A 114 -4.66 9.66 -3.38
N PHE A 115 -4.59 8.48 -2.79
CA PHE A 115 -5.51 7.39 -3.09
C PHE A 115 -6.91 7.71 -2.53
N PRO A 116 -7.97 7.73 -3.37
CA PRO A 116 -9.30 8.17 -2.95
C PRO A 116 -10.13 7.07 -2.25
N GLY A 117 -9.52 5.92 -1.96
CA GLY A 117 -10.18 4.75 -1.38
C GLY A 117 -9.77 4.46 0.05
N VAL A 118 -10.04 3.25 0.49
CA VAL A 118 -9.66 2.73 1.81
C VAL A 118 -8.37 1.94 1.69
N CYS A 119 -7.41 2.22 2.60
CA CYS A 119 -6.19 1.43 2.76
C CYS A 119 -6.27 0.64 4.06
N LEU A 120 -6.18 -0.68 3.97
CA LEU A 120 -6.00 -1.57 5.11
C LEU A 120 -4.57 -2.11 5.06
N PHE A 121 -3.77 -1.81 6.06
CA PHE A 121 -2.37 -2.21 6.05
C PHE A 121 -1.85 -2.59 7.44
N THR A 122 -0.82 -3.42 7.47
CA THR A 122 0.07 -3.63 8.60
C THR A 122 1.41 -2.96 8.29
N ALA A 123 2.07 -2.37 9.27
CA ALA A 123 3.42 -1.82 9.11
C ALA A 123 4.10 -1.70 10.47
N LEU A 124 5.43 -1.77 10.47
CA LEU A 124 6.28 -1.52 11.65
C LEU A 124 6.86 -0.10 11.64
N ASP A 125 6.90 0.53 10.48
CA ASP A 125 7.43 1.89 10.33
C ASP A 125 6.48 2.92 10.95
N HIS A 126 6.91 3.51 12.07
CA HIS A 126 6.16 4.51 12.83
C HIS A 126 5.76 5.71 11.95
N GLN A 127 6.70 6.24 11.17
CA GLN A 127 6.46 7.42 10.35
C GLN A 127 5.46 7.14 9.22
N PHE A 128 5.52 5.93 8.65
CA PHE A 128 4.57 5.49 7.64
C PHE A 128 3.16 5.40 8.23
N ILE A 129 3.00 4.73 9.38
CA ILE A 129 1.70 4.60 10.05
C ILE A 129 1.15 5.98 10.41
N GLN A 130 1.94 6.85 11.04
CA GLN A 130 1.55 8.19 11.45
C GLN A 130 1.08 9.06 10.27
N THR A 131 1.70 8.90 9.11
CA THR A 131 1.38 9.70 7.91
C THR A 131 0.07 9.25 7.24
N ILE A 132 -0.23 7.95 7.26
CA ILE A 132 -1.31 7.35 6.47
C ILE A 132 -2.52 6.97 7.32
N ALA A 133 -2.31 6.47 8.55
CA ALA A 133 -3.39 5.91 9.35
C ALA A 133 -4.25 7.01 9.99
N ASN A 134 -5.55 6.83 9.89
CA ASN A 134 -6.57 7.63 10.60
C ASN A 134 -7.49 6.75 11.47
N ARG A 135 -7.23 5.44 11.49
CA ARG A 135 -7.93 4.46 12.31
C ARG A 135 -6.97 3.34 12.65
N ILE A 136 -6.87 2.99 13.91
CA ILE A 136 -5.98 1.95 14.42
C ILE A 136 -6.81 0.77 14.88
N MET A 137 -6.45 -0.42 14.39
CA MET A 137 -7.00 -1.70 14.82
C MET A 137 -5.88 -2.53 15.42
N GLU A 138 -5.94 -2.79 16.71
CA GLU A 138 -4.97 -3.62 17.42
C GLU A 138 -5.60 -4.94 17.84
N ILE A 139 -4.96 -6.05 17.49
CA ILE A 139 -5.30 -7.38 18.01
C ILE A 139 -4.41 -7.65 19.21
N THR A 140 -5.00 -7.71 20.38
CA THR A 140 -4.27 -7.92 21.64
C THR A 140 -3.86 -9.39 21.79
N PRO A 141 -2.84 -9.71 22.62
CA PRO A 141 -2.42 -11.10 22.87
C PRO A 141 -3.51 -12.01 23.44
N ASP A 142 -4.52 -11.45 24.12
CA ASP A 142 -5.70 -12.16 24.63
C ASP A 142 -6.83 -12.28 23.59
N GLY A 143 -6.55 -11.94 22.32
CA GLY A 143 -7.46 -12.11 21.20
C GLY A 143 -8.56 -11.06 21.07
N LYS A 144 -8.48 -9.95 21.80
CA LYS A 144 -9.43 -8.84 21.67
C LYS A 144 -9.03 -7.90 20.55
N LEU A 145 -10.02 -7.33 19.87
CA LEU A 145 -9.84 -6.27 18.91
C LEU A 145 -10.09 -4.92 19.57
N ILE A 146 -9.09 -4.05 19.57
CA ILE A 146 -9.22 -2.63 19.90
C ILE A 146 -9.33 -1.88 18.58
N ASP A 147 -10.35 -1.05 18.42
CA ASP A 147 -10.66 -0.30 17.20
C ASP A 147 -10.89 1.17 17.57
N LYS A 148 -10.00 2.06 17.12
CA LYS A 148 -10.06 3.50 17.43
C LYS A 148 -9.85 4.33 16.19
N ILE A 149 -10.69 5.34 16.00
CA ILE A 149 -10.46 6.43 15.03
C ILE A 149 -9.51 7.41 15.69
N SER A 150 -8.26 7.38 15.30
CA SER A 150 -7.18 8.16 15.90
C SER A 150 -5.99 8.23 14.94
N THR A 151 -5.12 9.21 15.10
CA THR A 151 -3.76 9.14 14.57
C THR A 151 -2.94 8.12 15.37
N TYR A 152 -1.81 7.71 14.85
CA TYR A 152 -0.97 6.72 15.53
C TYR A 152 -0.35 7.28 16.81
N ASP A 153 0.15 8.51 16.77
CA ASP A 153 0.72 9.16 17.96
C ASP A 153 -0.32 9.37 19.05
N ASP A 154 -1.50 9.89 18.70
CA ASP A 154 -2.60 10.04 19.67
C ASP A 154 -3.02 8.69 20.29
N TYR A 155 -3.00 7.62 19.50
CA TYR A 155 -3.28 6.27 19.98
C TYR A 155 -2.25 5.83 21.02
N LEU A 156 -0.96 6.03 20.73
CA LEU A 156 0.15 5.65 21.62
C LEU A 156 0.19 6.50 22.89
N GLU A 157 -0.11 7.80 22.81
CA GLU A 157 -0.12 8.71 23.95
C GLU A 157 -1.30 8.43 24.90
N ASN A 158 -2.46 8.13 24.34
CA ASN A 158 -3.69 7.89 25.14
C ASN A 158 -3.81 6.47 25.68
N ASP A 159 -2.99 5.52 25.21
CA ASP A 159 -3.00 4.14 25.66
C ASP A 159 -1.58 3.67 26.03
N GLU A 160 -1.17 3.93 27.27
CA GLU A 160 0.14 3.48 27.79
C GLU A 160 0.34 1.96 27.66
N MET A 161 -0.75 1.20 27.67
CA MET A 161 -0.71 -0.26 27.49
C MET A 161 -0.40 -0.62 26.02
N ALA A 162 -0.96 0.11 25.04
CA ALA A 162 -0.64 -0.08 23.62
C ALA A 162 0.84 0.19 23.37
N ARG A 163 1.38 1.27 23.95
CA ARG A 163 2.79 1.62 23.86
C ARG A 163 3.71 0.53 24.43
N ARG A 164 3.38 -0.03 25.59
CA ARG A 164 4.14 -1.12 26.20
C ARG A 164 4.10 -2.40 25.35
N ARG A 165 2.96 -2.74 24.75
CA ARG A 165 2.83 -3.92 23.88
C ARG A 165 3.67 -3.79 22.61
N GLN A 166 3.73 -2.59 22.01
CA GLN A 166 4.54 -2.34 20.84
C GLN A 166 6.04 -2.46 21.11
N VAL A 167 6.54 -1.93 22.23
CA VAL A 167 7.93 -2.10 22.64
C VAL A 167 8.29 -3.57 22.81
N LEU A 168 7.38 -4.39 23.32
CA LEU A 168 7.60 -5.83 23.51
C LEU A 168 7.60 -6.59 22.17
N SER A 169 6.80 -6.18 21.15
CA SER A 169 6.79 -6.83 19.85
C SER A 169 8.07 -6.55 19.05
N VAL A 170 8.60 -5.34 19.10
CA VAL A 170 9.86 -4.99 18.44
C VAL A 170 11.06 -5.74 19.03
N ASN A 171 11.10 -5.93 20.36
CA ASN A 171 12.20 -6.64 21.01
C ASN A 171 12.19 -8.16 20.76
N ASN A 172 11.07 -8.74 20.37
CA ASN A 172 10.98 -10.17 20.05
C ASN A 172 11.37 -10.51 18.60
N GLU A 173 11.42 -9.51 17.70
CA GLU A 173 11.84 -9.70 16.31
C GLU A 173 13.36 -9.58 16.12
N ASP A 174 14.07 -8.98 17.09
CA ASP A 174 15.54 -8.87 17.07
C ASP A 174 16.24 -10.13 17.65
N GLU A 175 15.49 -11.14 18.13
CA GLU A 175 16.03 -12.38 18.71
C GLU A 175 15.87 -13.64 17.82
N ASP A 176 15.25 -13.55 16.63
CA ASP A 176 15.12 -14.61 15.62
C ASP A 176 15.97 -14.31 14.38
#